data_252fdccafa6ffb584859539da87a766e
#
_entry.id   252fdccafa6ffb584859539da87a766e
#
_cell.length_a   1.000
_cell.length_b   1.000
_cell.length_c   1.000
_cell.angle_alpha   90.00
_cell.angle_beta   90.00
_cell.angle_gamma   90.00
#
_symmetry.space_group_name_H-M   'P 1'
#
loop_
_entity.id
_entity.type
_entity.pdbx_description
1 polymer ?
#
loop_
_entity_poly.entity_id
_entity_poly.type
_entity_poly.pdbx_seq_one_letter_code
_entity_poly.pdbx_strand_id
1 'polypeptide(L)'
;MKSLTLLITGGIGSGKSLVSRYMEELGVPVYDSDSRTKALYEGELLSRLETALGARLRTEEGRFDKRALARLIFSDNVNMSKMEQVVYPAVIEDFEAWKNEVSGRVSDDIGKSGGKIVAMESALALTKPAFSGIFDIVLAVRAPEELRVKRACERDGVDEAAVRERIRNQSADVSSADYIIDNDGTPEELRAKTESVLREIQVVLSKMNEI
;
A
#
# COMPACT_ATOMS: atom_id res chain seq x y z
N MET A 1 1.10 23.35 -9.48
CA MET A 1 1.05 23.02 -8.04
C MET A 1 1.61 21.63 -7.85
N LYS A 2 2.54 21.45 -6.90
CA LYS A 2 3.10 20.14 -6.59
C LYS A 2 2.04 19.31 -5.87
N SER A 3 1.83 18.05 -6.27
CA SER A 3 1.01 17.10 -5.53
C SER A 3 1.87 16.44 -4.44
N LEU A 4 1.30 16.28 -3.25
CA LEU A 4 1.94 15.56 -2.15
C LEU A 4 1.59 14.07 -2.27
N THR A 5 2.59 13.22 -2.16
CA THR A 5 2.43 11.77 -2.22
C THR A 5 2.50 11.18 -0.81
N LEU A 6 1.39 10.57 -0.36
CA LEU A 6 1.24 9.97 0.96
C LEU A 6 1.36 8.45 0.86
N LEU A 7 2.20 7.83 1.70
CA LEU A 7 2.15 6.38 1.94
C LEU A 7 1.24 6.08 3.14
N ILE A 8 0.23 5.22 2.96
CA ILE A 8 -0.54 4.63 4.05
C ILE A 8 -0.03 3.20 4.26
N THR A 9 0.60 2.96 5.41
CA THR A 9 1.22 1.67 5.71
C THR A 9 0.78 1.11 7.06
N GLY A 10 1.14 -0.12 7.33
CA GLY A 10 0.83 -0.80 8.59
C GLY A 10 0.74 -2.31 8.41
N GLY A 11 0.89 -3.05 9.51
CA GLY A 11 0.88 -4.51 9.50
C GLY A 11 -0.47 -5.12 9.14
N ILE A 12 -0.47 -6.43 8.90
CA ILE A 12 -1.69 -7.24 8.69
C ILE A 12 -2.64 -6.99 9.85
N GLY A 13 -3.92 -6.72 9.55
CA GLY A 13 -4.96 -6.50 10.56
C GLY A 13 -4.90 -5.14 11.29
N SER A 14 -3.99 -4.22 10.93
CA SER A 14 -3.89 -2.89 11.56
C SER A 14 -5.06 -1.96 11.25
N GLY A 15 -5.75 -2.18 10.12
CA GLY A 15 -6.87 -1.32 9.67
C GLY A 15 -6.47 -0.27 8.63
N LYS A 16 -5.30 -0.38 8.00
CA LYS A 16 -4.87 0.56 6.95
C LYS A 16 -5.89 0.69 5.82
N SER A 17 -6.52 -0.39 5.35
CA SER A 17 -7.54 -0.33 4.28
C SER A 17 -8.83 0.41 4.72
N LEU A 18 -9.12 0.46 6.02
CA LEU A 18 -10.23 1.28 6.53
C LEU A 18 -9.84 2.76 6.55
N VAL A 19 -8.59 3.07 6.95
CA VAL A 19 -8.03 4.43 6.85
C VAL A 19 -7.99 4.89 5.40
N SER A 20 -7.57 4.03 4.46
CA SER A 20 -7.55 4.32 3.02
C SER A 20 -8.95 4.69 2.51
N ARG A 21 -9.97 3.93 2.89
CA ARG A 21 -11.37 4.23 2.53
C ARG A 21 -11.84 5.57 3.11
N TYR A 22 -11.50 5.88 4.36
CA TYR A 22 -11.84 7.18 4.94
C TYR A 22 -11.13 8.34 4.23
N MET A 23 -9.87 8.14 3.81
CA MET A 23 -9.16 9.13 2.98
C MET A 23 -9.86 9.35 1.64
N GLU A 24 -10.34 8.29 0.97
CA GLU A 24 -11.11 8.40 -0.28
C GLU A 24 -12.42 9.16 -0.08
N GLU A 25 -13.17 8.86 1.00
CA GLU A 25 -14.40 9.58 1.36
C GLU A 25 -14.14 11.07 1.65
N LEU A 26 -12.92 11.42 2.09
CA LEU A 26 -12.47 12.79 2.33
C LEU A 26 -11.85 13.45 1.08
N GLY A 27 -11.92 12.79 -0.08
CA GLY A 27 -11.47 13.32 -1.36
C GLY A 27 -9.99 13.11 -1.69
N VAL A 28 -9.28 12.25 -0.95
CA VAL A 28 -7.90 11.86 -1.27
C VAL A 28 -7.93 10.58 -2.12
N PRO A 29 -7.52 10.61 -3.39
CA PRO A 29 -7.41 9.40 -4.19
C PRO A 29 -6.38 8.43 -3.60
N VAL A 30 -6.73 7.14 -3.50
CA VAL A 30 -5.87 6.09 -2.95
C VAL A 30 -5.58 5.02 -3.99
N TYR A 31 -4.31 4.73 -4.19
CA TYR A 31 -3.81 3.62 -4.99
C TYR A 31 -3.62 2.40 -4.09
N ASP A 32 -4.48 1.38 -4.24
CA ASP A 32 -4.33 0.09 -3.56
C ASP A 32 -3.26 -0.75 -4.29
N SER A 33 -2.04 -0.78 -3.74
CA SER A 33 -0.91 -1.47 -4.37
C SER A 33 -1.12 -2.98 -4.50
N ASP A 34 -1.83 -3.61 -3.58
CA ASP A 34 -2.07 -5.05 -3.61
C ASP A 34 -3.05 -5.43 -4.74
N SER A 35 -4.13 -4.68 -4.90
CA SER A 35 -5.12 -4.90 -5.96
C SER A 35 -4.54 -4.58 -7.34
N ARG A 36 -3.79 -3.48 -7.45
CA ARG A 36 -3.14 -3.07 -8.71
C ARG A 36 -2.07 -4.08 -9.13
N THR A 37 -1.23 -4.55 -8.21
CA THR A 37 -0.24 -5.59 -8.50
C THR A 37 -0.90 -6.86 -9.02
N LYS A 38 -2.04 -7.28 -8.46
CA LYS A 38 -2.79 -8.44 -8.98
C LYS A 38 -3.25 -8.22 -10.42
N ALA A 39 -3.75 -7.03 -10.74
CA ALA A 39 -4.16 -6.68 -12.11
C ALA A 39 -2.97 -6.68 -13.09
N LEU A 40 -1.80 -6.19 -12.66
CA LEU A 40 -0.58 -6.20 -13.49
C LEU A 40 -0.12 -7.62 -13.87
N TYR A 41 -0.37 -8.62 -13.01
CA TYR A 41 -0.07 -10.02 -13.34
C TYR A 41 -0.97 -10.60 -14.44
N GLU A 42 -2.09 -9.98 -14.78
CA GLU A 42 -2.92 -10.39 -15.92
C GLU A 42 -2.38 -9.86 -17.25
N GLY A 43 -1.40 -8.95 -17.22
CA GLY A 43 -0.78 -8.32 -18.37
C GLY A 43 0.66 -8.80 -18.63
N GLU A 44 1.46 -7.88 -19.11
CA GLU A 44 2.85 -8.13 -19.55
C GLU A 44 3.79 -8.46 -18.38
N LEU A 45 3.49 -8.00 -17.16
CA LEU A 45 4.29 -8.24 -15.97
C LEU A 45 4.53 -9.73 -15.72
N LEU A 46 3.50 -10.57 -15.93
CA LEU A 46 3.63 -12.03 -15.75
C LEU A 46 4.67 -12.63 -16.68
N SER A 47 4.71 -12.24 -17.96
CA SER A 47 5.68 -12.74 -18.93
C SER A 47 7.10 -12.26 -18.60
N ARG A 48 7.27 -11.02 -18.15
CA ARG A 48 8.56 -10.49 -17.67
C ARG A 48 9.05 -11.28 -16.45
N LEU A 49 8.16 -11.60 -15.53
CA LEU A 49 8.49 -12.37 -14.33
C LEU A 49 8.84 -13.82 -14.65
N GLU A 50 8.12 -14.49 -15.55
CA GLU A 50 8.43 -15.84 -16.04
C GLU A 50 9.83 -15.89 -16.66
N THR A 51 10.17 -14.89 -17.46
CA THR A 51 11.50 -14.76 -18.07
C THR A 51 12.61 -14.59 -17.02
N ALA A 52 12.40 -13.70 -16.05
CA ALA A 52 13.38 -13.41 -14.99
C ALA A 52 13.63 -14.61 -14.07
N LEU A 53 12.58 -15.37 -13.76
CA LEU A 53 12.66 -16.55 -12.90
C LEU A 53 13.01 -17.84 -13.66
N GLY A 54 12.94 -17.85 -14.99
CA GLY A 54 13.13 -19.04 -15.81
C GLY A 54 12.09 -20.14 -15.53
N ALA A 55 10.87 -19.76 -15.16
CA ALA A 55 9.83 -20.67 -14.72
C ALA A 55 8.46 -20.26 -15.23
N ARG A 56 7.61 -21.24 -15.55
CA ARG A 56 6.22 -21.00 -15.91
C ARG A 56 5.40 -20.71 -14.65
N LEU A 57 4.68 -19.59 -14.66
CA LEU A 57 3.84 -19.11 -13.54
C LEU A 57 2.35 -19.03 -13.95
N ARG A 58 1.93 -19.87 -14.89
CA ARG A 58 0.55 -19.92 -15.39
C ARG A 58 -0.08 -21.27 -15.10
N THR A 59 -1.36 -21.24 -14.73
CA THR A 59 -2.21 -22.44 -14.69
C THR A 59 -2.41 -23.01 -16.10
N GLU A 60 -3.08 -24.16 -16.22
CA GLU A 60 -3.44 -24.74 -17.52
C GLU A 60 -4.33 -23.80 -18.34
N GLU A 61 -5.20 -23.01 -17.68
CA GLU A 61 -6.07 -22.00 -18.31
C GLU A 61 -5.32 -20.68 -18.63
N GLY A 62 -4.02 -20.62 -18.42
CA GLY A 62 -3.20 -19.44 -18.73
C GLY A 62 -3.22 -18.32 -17.69
N ARG A 63 -3.92 -18.48 -16.55
CA ARG A 63 -4.01 -17.48 -15.47
C ARG A 63 -2.78 -17.55 -14.56
N PHE A 64 -2.48 -16.44 -13.87
CA PHE A 64 -1.38 -16.38 -12.90
C PHE A 64 -1.52 -17.43 -11.79
N ASP A 65 -0.49 -18.28 -11.63
CA ASP A 65 -0.38 -19.28 -10.55
C ASP A 65 0.42 -18.70 -9.37
N LYS A 66 -0.30 -18.05 -8.45
CA LYS A 66 0.29 -17.51 -7.22
C LYS A 66 1.00 -18.57 -6.37
N ARG A 67 0.54 -19.84 -6.39
CA ARG A 67 1.17 -20.93 -5.61
C ARG A 67 2.51 -21.33 -6.22
N ALA A 68 2.61 -21.36 -7.55
CA ALA A 68 3.87 -21.62 -8.23
C ALA A 68 4.91 -20.54 -7.90
N LEU A 69 4.53 -19.25 -7.98
CA LEU A 69 5.40 -18.16 -7.57
C LEU A 69 5.83 -18.29 -6.11
N ALA A 70 4.90 -18.49 -5.19
CA ALA A 70 5.20 -18.64 -3.77
C ALA A 70 6.23 -19.74 -3.49
N ARG A 71 6.08 -20.92 -4.10
CA ARG A 71 7.07 -22.02 -3.97
C ARG A 71 8.47 -21.60 -4.41
N LEU A 72 8.59 -20.85 -5.51
CA LEU A 72 9.88 -20.42 -6.04
C LEU A 72 10.57 -19.37 -5.16
N ILE A 73 9.83 -18.39 -4.68
CA ILE A 73 10.41 -17.25 -3.94
C ILE A 73 10.68 -17.56 -2.47
N PHE A 74 9.87 -18.43 -1.83
CA PHE A 74 10.09 -18.81 -0.43
C PHE A 74 11.19 -19.86 -0.24
N SER A 75 11.56 -20.59 -1.29
CA SER A 75 12.65 -21.56 -1.24
C SER A 75 14.02 -20.99 -1.59
N ASP A 76 14.08 -19.78 -2.18
CA ASP A 76 15.32 -19.21 -2.71
C ASP A 76 15.29 -17.67 -2.69
N ASN A 77 16.18 -17.08 -1.89
CA ASN A 77 16.34 -15.62 -1.77
C ASN A 77 16.76 -14.95 -3.10
N VAL A 78 17.45 -15.69 -4.00
CA VAL A 78 17.81 -15.17 -5.33
C VAL A 78 16.54 -14.96 -6.16
N ASN A 79 15.62 -15.91 -6.13
CA ASN A 79 14.35 -15.80 -6.82
C ASN A 79 13.46 -14.71 -6.22
N MET A 80 13.47 -14.54 -4.90
CA MET A 80 12.80 -13.41 -4.24
C MET A 80 13.35 -12.08 -4.76
N SER A 81 14.69 -11.90 -4.80
CA SER A 81 15.32 -10.69 -5.30
C SER A 81 14.98 -10.41 -6.77
N LYS A 82 15.01 -11.44 -7.62
CA LYS A 82 14.62 -11.32 -9.04
C LYS A 82 13.16 -10.88 -9.19
N MET A 83 12.26 -11.46 -8.40
CA MET A 83 10.85 -11.09 -8.39
C MET A 83 10.70 -9.61 -8.00
N GLU A 84 11.36 -9.16 -6.92
CA GLU A 84 11.31 -7.78 -6.46
C GLU A 84 11.84 -6.79 -7.52
N GLN A 85 12.92 -7.14 -8.22
CA GLN A 85 13.49 -6.33 -9.31
C GLN A 85 12.58 -6.17 -10.53
N VAL A 86 11.65 -7.09 -10.74
CA VAL A 86 10.67 -7.03 -11.84
C VAL A 86 9.37 -6.37 -11.39
N VAL A 87 8.86 -6.75 -10.21
CA VAL A 87 7.53 -6.35 -9.75
C VAL A 87 7.52 -4.91 -9.23
N TYR A 88 8.50 -4.50 -8.40
CA TYR A 88 8.45 -3.17 -7.80
C TYR A 88 8.57 -2.03 -8.82
N PRO A 89 9.49 -2.07 -9.82
CA PRO A 89 9.47 -1.06 -10.88
C PRO A 89 8.15 -0.98 -11.63
N ALA A 90 7.52 -2.12 -11.95
CA ALA A 90 6.25 -2.14 -12.64
C ALA A 90 5.11 -1.53 -11.80
N VAL A 91 5.10 -1.77 -10.48
CA VAL A 91 4.14 -1.14 -9.56
C VAL A 91 4.37 0.36 -9.46
N ILE A 92 5.63 0.80 -9.42
CA ILE A 92 5.99 2.23 -9.37
C ILE A 92 5.59 2.94 -10.67
N GLU A 93 5.86 2.33 -11.83
CA GLU A 93 5.45 2.85 -13.14
C GLU A 93 3.91 2.99 -13.24
N ASP A 94 3.17 1.97 -12.78
CA ASP A 94 1.71 2.00 -12.76
C ASP A 94 1.18 3.05 -11.79
N PHE A 95 1.80 3.19 -10.61
CA PHE A 95 1.44 4.23 -9.65
C PHE A 95 1.65 5.64 -10.21
N GLU A 96 2.80 5.91 -10.85
CA GLU A 96 3.07 7.21 -11.46
C GLU A 96 2.10 7.53 -12.61
N ALA A 97 1.77 6.54 -13.44
CA ALA A 97 0.77 6.71 -14.49
C ALA A 97 -0.62 7.03 -13.90
N TRP A 98 -1.05 6.27 -12.89
CA TRP A 98 -2.30 6.51 -12.18
C TRP A 98 -2.33 7.88 -11.49
N LYS A 99 -1.24 8.26 -10.82
CA LYS A 99 -1.11 9.56 -10.17
C LYS A 99 -1.29 10.73 -11.16
N ASN A 100 -0.69 10.62 -12.34
CA ASN A 100 -0.85 11.62 -13.38
C ASN A 100 -2.29 11.70 -13.90
N GLU A 101 -2.95 10.56 -14.08
CA GLU A 101 -4.36 10.49 -14.49
C GLU A 101 -5.29 11.16 -13.47
N VAL A 102 -5.20 10.77 -12.19
CA VAL A 102 -6.08 11.34 -11.15
C VAL A 102 -5.77 12.81 -10.88
N SER A 103 -4.50 13.21 -10.96
CA SER A 103 -4.09 14.62 -10.82
C SER A 103 -4.66 15.51 -11.92
N GLY A 104 -4.84 14.99 -13.13
CA GLY A 104 -5.51 15.70 -14.24
C GLY A 104 -7.00 15.91 -14.01
N ARG A 105 -7.68 14.95 -13.38
CA ARG A 105 -9.13 14.98 -13.13
C ARG A 105 -9.52 15.87 -11.94
N VAL A 106 -8.67 15.96 -10.91
CA VAL A 106 -8.94 16.71 -9.67
C VAL A 106 -8.88 18.23 -9.89
N SER A 107 -8.43 18.74 -11.05
CA SER A 107 -8.29 20.17 -11.30
C SER A 107 -9.61 20.94 -11.41
N ASP A 108 -10.74 20.27 -11.68
CA ASP A 108 -12.00 20.96 -11.97
C ASP A 108 -13.02 21.00 -10.81
N ASP A 109 -12.92 20.11 -9.82
CA ASP A 109 -13.97 19.93 -8.80
C ASP A 109 -13.60 20.31 -7.35
N ILE A 110 -12.31 20.46 -7.00
CA ILE A 110 -11.89 20.73 -5.61
C ILE A 110 -11.36 22.17 -5.45
N GLY A 111 -12.26 23.13 -5.62
CA GLY A 111 -12.02 24.57 -5.44
C GLY A 111 -11.94 25.05 -4.00
N LYS A 112 -11.45 24.29 -3.02
CA LYS A 112 -11.44 24.79 -1.61
C LYS A 112 -10.25 24.42 -0.72
N SER A 113 -9.16 23.77 -1.18
CA SER A 113 -7.98 23.61 -0.31
C SER A 113 -6.72 23.35 -1.10
N GLY A 114 -5.87 24.32 -1.16
CA GLY A 114 -4.49 24.41 -1.58
C GLY A 114 -3.68 23.15 -1.69
N GLY A 115 -3.70 22.48 -2.82
CA GLY A 115 -2.77 21.41 -3.17
C GLY A 115 -3.43 20.03 -3.25
N LYS A 116 -2.84 19.19 -4.11
CA LYS A 116 -3.34 17.84 -4.38
C LYS A 116 -2.59 16.84 -3.50
N ILE A 117 -3.34 16.03 -2.73
CA ILE A 117 -2.80 14.88 -2.03
C ILE A 117 -3.24 13.64 -2.79
N VAL A 118 -2.33 12.74 -3.07
CA VAL A 118 -2.59 11.37 -3.55
C VAL A 118 -1.95 10.38 -2.60
N ALA A 119 -2.56 9.23 -2.39
CA ALA A 119 -2.02 8.23 -1.47
C ALA A 119 -1.76 6.90 -2.16
N MET A 120 -0.77 6.15 -1.68
CA MET A 120 -0.62 4.72 -1.93
C MET A 120 -0.87 3.96 -0.63
N GLU A 121 -1.74 2.95 -0.66
CA GLU A 121 -1.81 1.95 0.40
C GLU A 121 -0.84 0.81 0.08
N SER A 122 0.12 0.57 0.97
CA SER A 122 1.03 -0.57 0.86
C SER A 122 1.55 -1.01 2.22
N ALA A 123 1.51 -2.33 2.46
CA ALA A 123 2.10 -2.92 3.67
C ALA A 123 3.62 -3.08 3.58
N LEU A 124 4.21 -2.99 2.38
CA LEU A 124 5.61 -3.32 2.13
C LEU A 124 6.46 -2.11 1.69
N ALA A 125 5.86 -1.09 1.09
CA ALA A 125 6.60 -0.01 0.43
C ALA A 125 7.58 0.72 1.37
N LEU A 126 7.23 0.90 2.66
CA LEU A 126 8.09 1.56 3.63
C LEU A 126 9.45 0.85 3.83
N THR A 127 9.46 -0.48 3.73
CA THR A 127 10.66 -1.30 4.05
C THR A 127 11.44 -1.72 2.81
N LYS A 128 10.99 -1.37 1.61
CA LYS A 128 11.60 -1.79 0.35
C LYS A 128 12.37 -0.64 -0.30
N PRO A 129 13.70 -0.79 -0.50
CA PRO A 129 14.55 0.27 -1.06
C PRO A 129 14.06 0.82 -2.41
N ALA A 130 13.37 0.00 -3.22
CA ALA A 130 12.80 0.42 -4.50
C ALA A 130 11.81 1.59 -4.38
N PHE A 131 11.14 1.75 -3.23
CA PHE A 131 10.18 2.82 -2.97
C PHE A 131 10.80 4.04 -2.27
N SER A 132 12.12 4.06 -2.04
CA SER A 132 12.80 5.18 -1.38
C SER A 132 12.62 6.47 -2.18
N GLY A 133 12.21 7.54 -1.50
CA GLY A 133 12.05 8.87 -2.11
C GLY A 133 10.78 9.07 -2.95
N ILE A 134 9.88 8.07 -2.99
CA ILE A 134 8.60 8.19 -3.73
C ILE A 134 7.57 8.98 -2.92
N PHE A 135 7.59 8.84 -1.61
CA PHE A 135 6.60 9.43 -0.72
C PHE A 135 7.15 10.67 -0.02
N ASP A 136 6.35 11.74 0.00
CA ASP A 136 6.66 12.96 0.75
C ASP A 136 6.30 12.81 2.23
N ILE A 137 5.28 12.01 2.55
CA ILE A 137 4.79 11.75 3.92
C ILE A 137 4.43 10.26 4.08
N VAL A 138 4.72 9.73 5.26
CA VAL A 138 4.36 8.36 5.66
C VAL A 138 3.37 8.39 6.82
N LEU A 139 2.19 7.82 6.61
CA LEU A 139 1.17 7.57 7.63
C LEU A 139 1.12 6.08 7.97
N ALA A 140 1.48 5.73 9.19
CA ALA A 140 1.40 4.36 9.69
C ALA A 140 0.13 4.13 10.51
N VAL A 141 -0.50 2.98 10.30
CA VAL A 141 -1.64 2.52 11.11
C VAL A 141 -1.19 1.36 11.99
N ARG A 142 -1.32 1.52 13.30
CA ARG A 142 -0.97 0.50 14.30
C ARG A 142 -2.21 -0.04 14.98
N ALA A 143 -2.13 -1.27 15.44
CA ALA A 143 -3.08 -1.86 16.39
C ALA A 143 -2.35 -2.91 17.25
N PRO A 144 -2.83 -3.19 18.47
CA PRO A 144 -2.33 -4.29 19.29
C PRO A 144 -2.37 -5.62 18.53
N GLU A 145 -1.36 -6.48 18.72
CA GLU A 145 -1.21 -7.72 17.96
C GLU A 145 -2.46 -8.59 18.06
N GLU A 146 -3.03 -8.74 19.25
CA GLU A 146 -4.24 -9.56 19.48
C GLU A 146 -5.44 -9.06 18.66
N LEU A 147 -5.62 -7.74 18.54
CA LEU A 147 -6.65 -7.16 17.68
C LEU A 147 -6.36 -7.42 16.20
N ARG A 148 -5.11 -7.32 15.80
CA ARG A 148 -4.67 -7.59 14.43
C ARG A 148 -4.93 -9.03 14.02
N VAL A 149 -4.57 -9.97 14.90
CA VAL A 149 -4.82 -11.42 14.72
C VAL A 149 -6.31 -11.68 14.60
N LYS A 150 -7.12 -11.22 15.56
CA LYS A 150 -8.57 -11.38 15.54
C LYS A 150 -9.17 -10.87 14.23
N ARG A 151 -8.88 -9.63 13.84
CA ARG A 151 -9.40 -9.01 12.61
C ARG A 151 -8.99 -9.76 11.35
N ALA A 152 -7.74 -10.27 11.30
CA ALA A 152 -7.27 -11.03 10.15
C ALA A 152 -7.91 -12.43 10.06
N CYS A 153 -8.10 -13.13 11.18
CA CYS A 153 -8.82 -14.40 11.22
C CYS A 153 -10.27 -14.24 10.75
N GLU A 154 -10.98 -13.23 11.26
CA GLU A 154 -12.37 -12.95 10.87
C GLU A 154 -12.51 -12.59 9.37
N ARG A 155 -11.58 -11.80 8.83
CA ARG A 155 -11.59 -11.40 7.42
C ARG A 155 -11.24 -12.54 6.45
N ASP A 156 -10.18 -13.30 6.77
CA ASP A 156 -9.56 -14.27 5.84
C ASP A 156 -10.08 -15.69 6.04
N GLY A 157 -10.80 -15.98 7.14
CA GLY A 157 -11.28 -17.31 7.47
C GLY A 157 -10.16 -18.33 7.76
N VAL A 158 -9.01 -17.86 8.27
CA VAL A 158 -7.82 -18.66 8.56
C VAL A 158 -7.61 -18.77 10.07
N ASP A 159 -6.87 -19.80 10.50
CA ASP A 159 -6.54 -19.98 11.90
C ASP A 159 -5.54 -18.95 12.43
N GLU A 160 -5.53 -18.80 13.74
CA GLU A 160 -4.70 -17.82 14.44
C GLU A 160 -3.19 -18.08 14.25
N ALA A 161 -2.76 -19.36 14.20
CA ALA A 161 -1.36 -19.71 14.04
C ALA A 161 -0.82 -19.23 12.67
N ALA A 162 -1.60 -19.42 11.61
CA ALA A 162 -1.26 -18.94 10.26
C ALA A 162 -1.19 -17.41 10.19
N VAL A 163 -2.09 -16.69 10.90
CA VAL A 163 -2.05 -15.23 10.96
C VAL A 163 -0.81 -14.74 11.73
N ARG A 164 -0.50 -15.33 12.89
CA ARG A 164 0.68 -14.96 13.68
C ARG A 164 1.98 -15.21 12.93
N GLU A 165 2.06 -16.30 12.15
CA GLU A 165 3.20 -16.57 11.28
C GLU A 165 3.37 -15.46 10.23
N ARG A 166 2.29 -15.03 9.57
CA ARG A 166 2.32 -13.92 8.62
C ARG A 166 2.75 -12.60 9.28
N ILE A 167 2.29 -12.33 10.50
CA ILE A 167 2.67 -11.14 11.27
C ILE A 167 4.16 -11.15 11.60
N ARG A 168 4.72 -12.28 12.04
CA ARG A 168 6.16 -12.43 12.31
C ARG A 168 7.03 -12.24 11.06
N ASN A 169 6.55 -12.70 9.91
CA ASN A 169 7.26 -12.58 8.63
C ASN A 169 7.12 -11.19 7.99
N GLN A 170 6.21 -10.36 8.48
CA GLN A 170 6.03 -8.98 8.02
C GLN A 170 6.84 -8.04 8.90
N SER A 171 7.94 -7.49 8.38
CA SER A 171 8.61 -6.36 9.04
C SER A 171 7.66 -5.17 9.06
N ALA A 172 7.18 -4.82 10.24
CA ALA A 172 6.25 -3.72 10.45
C ALA A 172 6.90 -2.59 11.27
N ASP A 173 8.20 -2.36 11.06
CA ASP A 173 8.84 -1.19 11.67
C ASP A 173 8.28 0.07 11.02
N VAL A 174 7.51 0.81 11.80
CA VAL A 174 6.89 2.08 11.41
C VAL A 174 7.48 3.26 12.18
N SER A 175 8.64 3.08 12.81
CA SER A 175 9.32 4.11 13.61
C SER A 175 9.72 5.34 12.80
N SER A 176 9.90 5.18 11.49
CA SER A 176 10.21 6.26 10.54
C SER A 176 8.98 6.93 9.93
N ALA A 177 7.75 6.60 10.37
CA ALA A 177 6.55 7.25 9.89
C ALA A 177 6.42 8.67 10.45
N ASP A 178 6.00 9.62 9.61
CA ASP A 178 5.74 11.00 10.00
C ASP A 178 4.51 11.13 10.89
N TYR A 179 3.49 10.30 10.61
CA TYR A 179 2.25 10.22 11.38
C TYR A 179 1.93 8.78 11.75
N ILE A 180 1.38 8.59 12.96
CA ILE A 180 0.93 7.29 13.44
C ILE A 180 -0.50 7.39 13.94
N ILE A 181 -1.36 6.51 13.44
CA ILE A 181 -2.73 6.32 13.94
C ILE A 181 -2.79 5.00 14.72
N ASP A 182 -3.09 5.07 16.01
CA ASP A 182 -3.41 3.89 16.82
C ASP A 182 -4.88 3.51 16.63
N ASN A 183 -5.11 2.33 16.05
CA ASN A 183 -6.43 1.77 15.76
C ASN A 183 -6.79 0.68 16.78
N ASP A 184 -7.01 1.11 18.00
CA ASP A 184 -7.36 0.29 19.17
C ASP A 184 -8.79 0.49 19.68
N GLY A 185 -9.50 1.45 19.09
CA GLY A 185 -10.87 1.83 19.43
C GLY A 185 -11.92 1.45 18.38
N THR A 186 -12.97 2.26 18.30
CA THR A 186 -14.09 2.09 17.38
C THR A 186 -13.80 2.59 15.96
N PRO A 187 -14.59 2.19 14.95
CA PRO A 187 -14.47 2.74 13.59
C PRO A 187 -14.67 4.27 13.56
N GLU A 188 -15.55 4.81 14.39
CA GLU A 188 -15.82 6.25 14.48
C GLU A 188 -14.61 7.02 15.05
N GLU A 189 -13.94 6.46 16.07
CA GLU A 189 -12.71 7.02 16.61
C GLU A 189 -11.57 6.98 15.57
N LEU A 190 -11.45 5.88 14.83
CA LEU A 190 -10.48 5.75 13.75
C LEU A 190 -10.73 6.81 12.66
N ARG A 191 -12.01 7.02 12.29
CA ARG A 191 -12.39 8.06 11.33
C ARG A 191 -11.98 9.45 11.81
N ALA A 192 -12.29 9.79 13.06
CA ALA A 192 -11.92 11.08 13.64
C ALA A 192 -10.40 11.31 13.67
N LYS A 193 -9.62 10.26 14.04
CA LYS A 193 -8.16 10.30 13.99
C LYS A 193 -7.66 10.51 12.55
N THR A 194 -8.27 9.82 11.55
CA THR A 194 -7.91 9.97 10.13
C THR A 194 -8.17 11.39 9.63
N GLU A 195 -9.33 11.96 9.95
CA GLU A 195 -9.67 13.35 9.62
C GLU A 195 -8.72 14.36 10.25
N SER A 196 -8.29 14.12 11.52
CA SER A 196 -7.33 14.98 12.19
C SER A 196 -5.98 15.00 11.50
N VAL A 197 -5.44 13.81 11.19
CA VAL A 197 -4.15 13.67 10.49
C VAL A 197 -4.24 14.30 9.10
N LEU A 198 -5.33 14.09 8.36
CA LEU A 198 -5.48 14.71 7.03
C LEU A 198 -5.44 16.24 7.12
N ARG A 199 -6.10 16.85 8.11
CA ARG A 199 -6.04 18.32 8.32
C ARG A 199 -4.60 18.80 8.58
N GLU A 200 -3.83 18.07 9.37
CA GLU A 200 -2.42 18.41 9.63
C GLU A 200 -1.58 18.32 8.35
N ILE A 201 -1.75 17.27 7.55
CA ILE A 201 -1.07 17.10 6.25
C ILE A 201 -1.44 18.24 5.29
N GLN A 202 -2.71 18.67 5.25
CA GLN A 202 -3.15 19.80 4.43
C GLN A 202 -2.48 21.11 4.83
N VAL A 203 -2.27 21.34 6.13
CA VAL A 203 -1.51 22.51 6.62
C VAL A 203 -0.05 22.46 6.16
N VAL A 204 0.60 21.29 6.21
CA VAL A 204 1.97 21.12 5.70
C VAL A 204 2.02 21.45 4.20
N LEU A 205 1.09 20.90 3.42
CA LEU A 205 1.02 21.14 1.98
C LEU A 205 0.81 22.62 1.63
N SER A 206 -0.05 23.32 2.39
CA SER A 206 -0.28 24.75 2.18
C SER A 206 1.01 25.56 2.36
N LYS A 207 1.79 25.28 3.39
CA LYS A 207 3.08 25.92 3.63
C LYS A 207 4.12 25.62 2.54
N MET A 208 4.10 24.42 1.97
CA MET A 208 5.02 24.05 0.87
C MET A 208 4.70 24.78 -0.43
N ASN A 209 3.47 25.24 -0.65
CA ASN A 209 3.03 25.97 -1.84
C ASN A 209 3.20 27.50 -1.71
N GLU A 210 3.56 28.01 -0.53
CA GLU A 210 3.83 29.44 -0.28
C GLU A 210 5.32 29.82 -0.56
N ILE A 211 6.17 28.83 -0.75
CA ILE A 211 7.61 28.98 -1.05
C ILE A 211 7.85 28.86 -2.57
#